data_98eaffef3376b2e5c8813c7810f0db59
#
_entry.id   98eaffef3376b2e5c8813c7810f0db59
#
_cell.length_a   1.000
_cell.length_b   1.000
_cell.length_c   1.000
_cell.angle_alpha   90.00
_cell.angle_beta   90.00
_cell.angle_gamma   90.00
#
_symmetry.space_group_name_H-M   'P 1'
#
loop_
_entity.id
_entity.type
_entity.pdbx_description
1 polymer ?
#
loop_
_entity_poly.entity_id
_entity_poly.type
_entity_poly.pdbx_seq_one_letter_code
_entity_poly.pdbx_strand_id
1 'polypeptide(L)'
;MELLDLVDENGVPTGEVKERELVHRDGDRHRTSHVWLFRQRNGRWQVLLQKRSEQKDSHPGCYDISSAGHIPAGVDWVSSALRELEEELGLHMQAEQLHLAGVRRFDWRGSFYGRPFRDRQVSRVYYGVWEG
;
A
#
# COMPACT_ATOMS: atom_id res chain seq x y z
N MET A 1 -8.69 -2.53 15.44
CA MET A 1 -8.05 -3.80 15.01
C MET A 1 -8.27 -3.99 13.52
N GLU A 2 -7.19 -4.09 12.76
CA GLU A 2 -7.28 -4.31 11.33
C GLU A 2 -7.09 -5.78 10.99
N LEU A 3 -8.03 -6.35 10.23
CA LEU A 3 -7.96 -7.73 9.77
C LEU A 3 -7.50 -7.74 8.31
N LEU A 4 -6.59 -8.66 7.99
CA LEU A 4 -6.04 -8.84 6.66
C LEU A 4 -6.34 -10.24 6.15
N ASP A 5 -6.61 -10.34 4.84
CA ASP A 5 -6.67 -11.65 4.18
C ASP A 5 -5.26 -12.21 4.03
N LEU A 6 -5.07 -13.47 4.38
CA LEU A 6 -3.85 -14.20 4.01
C LEU A 6 -3.99 -14.65 2.56
N VAL A 7 -2.94 -14.47 1.79
CA VAL A 7 -2.98 -14.71 0.35
C VAL A 7 -1.86 -15.64 -0.10
N ASP A 8 -2.04 -16.24 -1.27
CA ASP A 8 -1.00 -17.02 -1.93
C ASP A 8 0.00 -16.10 -2.65
N GLU A 9 0.95 -16.66 -3.36
CA GLU A 9 1.99 -15.89 -4.05
C GLU A 9 1.46 -15.00 -5.18
N ASN A 10 0.23 -15.23 -5.62
CA ASN A 10 -0.42 -14.44 -6.66
C ASN A 10 -1.40 -13.40 -6.07
N GLY A 11 -1.47 -13.32 -4.74
CA GLY A 11 -2.35 -12.38 -4.07
C GLY A 11 -3.80 -12.85 -3.96
N VAL A 12 -4.07 -14.13 -4.19
CA VAL A 12 -5.42 -14.70 -4.08
C VAL A 12 -5.68 -15.08 -2.63
N PRO A 13 -6.79 -14.62 -2.02
CA PRO A 13 -7.10 -14.97 -0.64
C PRO A 13 -7.24 -16.49 -0.43
N THR A 14 -6.65 -16.97 0.67
CA THR A 14 -6.69 -18.39 1.04
C THR A 14 -7.96 -18.77 1.79
N GLY A 15 -8.72 -17.79 2.25
CA GLY A 15 -9.87 -17.99 3.12
C GLY A 15 -9.56 -17.73 4.60
N GLU A 16 -8.31 -17.56 4.95
CA GLU A 16 -7.91 -17.20 6.31
C GLU A 16 -7.77 -15.69 6.47
N VAL A 17 -8.21 -15.21 7.62
CA VAL A 17 -8.15 -13.80 8.00
C VAL A 17 -7.42 -13.71 9.34
N LYS A 18 -6.55 -12.71 9.49
CA LYS A 18 -5.71 -12.58 10.67
C LYS A 18 -5.46 -11.11 11.00
N GLU A 19 -5.27 -10.81 12.28
CA GLU A 19 -4.92 -9.45 12.70
C GLU A 19 -3.57 -9.02 12.14
N ARG A 20 -3.46 -7.75 11.76
CA ARG A 20 -2.25 -7.17 11.18
C ARG A 20 -0.98 -7.42 12.00
N GLU A 21 -1.05 -7.25 13.32
CA GLU A 21 0.11 -7.49 14.19
C GLU A 21 0.60 -8.92 14.12
N LEU A 22 -0.33 -9.88 14.11
CA LEU A 22 -0.01 -11.29 14.02
C LEU A 22 0.52 -11.67 12.64
N VAL A 23 0.02 -11.03 11.60
CA VAL A 23 0.51 -11.23 10.22
C VAL A 23 1.98 -10.86 10.13
N HIS A 24 2.37 -9.72 10.68
CA HIS A 24 3.76 -9.27 10.68
C HIS A 24 4.65 -10.08 11.62
N ARG A 25 4.12 -10.51 12.75
CA ARG A 25 4.85 -11.38 13.68
C ARG A 25 5.20 -12.72 13.03
N ASP A 26 4.23 -13.33 12.37
CA ASP A 26 4.35 -14.68 11.81
C ASP A 26 4.87 -14.68 10.37
N GLY A 27 4.96 -13.53 9.72
CA GLY A 27 5.44 -13.42 8.35
C GLY A 27 4.47 -13.92 7.31
N ASP A 28 3.16 -13.81 7.58
CA ASP A 28 2.14 -14.23 6.62
C ASP A 28 2.08 -13.28 5.44
N ARG A 29 1.82 -13.85 4.24
CA ARG A 29 1.69 -13.06 3.03
C ARG A 29 0.33 -12.38 3.00
N HIS A 30 0.34 -11.07 2.72
CA HIS A 30 -0.87 -10.25 2.68
C HIS A 30 -0.80 -9.26 1.52
N ARG A 31 -1.90 -8.53 1.30
CA ARG A 31 -2.04 -7.64 0.15
C ARG A 31 -1.77 -6.19 0.54
N THR A 32 -1.11 -5.46 -0.36
CA THR A 32 -1.01 -4.01 -0.27
C THR A 32 -1.30 -3.40 -1.64
N SER A 33 -1.69 -2.13 -1.66
CA SER A 33 -1.80 -1.36 -2.89
C SER A 33 -0.84 -0.18 -2.84
N HIS A 34 -0.21 0.10 -3.96
CA HIS A 34 0.67 1.25 -4.15
C HIS A 34 0.13 2.07 -5.29
N VAL A 35 0.04 3.37 -5.11
CA VAL A 35 -0.41 4.29 -6.17
C VAL A 35 0.64 5.34 -6.39
N TRP A 36 1.04 5.50 -7.65
CA TRP A 36 1.92 6.56 -8.10
C TRP A 36 1.07 7.60 -8.83
N LEU A 37 1.10 8.85 -8.37
CA LEU A 37 0.34 9.92 -9.00
C LEU A 37 1.30 10.86 -9.73
N PHE A 38 0.96 11.16 -10.96
CA PHE A 38 1.72 12.05 -11.83
C PHE A 38 0.84 13.22 -12.24
N ARG A 39 1.46 14.37 -12.47
CA ARG A 39 0.80 15.49 -13.12
C ARG A 39 1.74 16.12 -14.13
N GLN A 40 1.17 16.80 -15.12
CA GLN A 40 1.93 17.58 -16.07
C GLN A 40 1.75 19.06 -15.77
N ARG A 41 2.84 19.76 -15.65
CA ARG A 41 2.81 21.21 -15.39
C ARG A 41 3.95 21.87 -16.16
N ASN A 42 3.61 22.92 -16.95
CA ASN A 42 4.57 23.63 -17.80
C ASN A 42 5.38 22.69 -18.72
N GLY A 43 4.71 21.68 -19.29
CA GLY A 43 5.34 20.69 -20.17
C GLY A 43 6.21 19.66 -19.48
N ARG A 44 6.22 19.63 -18.15
CA ARG A 44 7.03 18.68 -17.38
C ARG A 44 6.15 17.73 -16.58
N TRP A 45 6.56 16.48 -16.49
CA TRP A 45 5.92 15.49 -15.62
C TRP A 45 6.50 15.61 -14.23
N GLN A 46 5.62 15.57 -13.24
CA GLN A 46 5.96 15.55 -11.82
C GLN A 46 5.30 14.35 -11.17
N VAL A 47 5.98 13.77 -10.18
CA VAL A 47 5.42 12.70 -9.35
C VAL A 47 5.13 13.25 -7.96
N LEU A 48 3.99 12.88 -7.42
CA LEU A 48 3.63 13.23 -6.05
C LEU A 48 4.25 12.24 -5.09
N LEU A 49 5.02 12.72 -4.13
CA LEU A 49 5.59 11.93 -3.06
C LEU A 49 4.99 12.35 -1.72
N GLN A 50 4.83 11.38 -0.84
CA GLN A 50 4.36 11.61 0.52
C GLN A 50 5.56 11.51 1.47
N LYS A 51 5.75 12.51 2.32
CA LYS A 51 6.79 12.45 3.35
C LYS A 51 6.24 11.73 4.57
N ARG A 52 6.93 10.68 5.01
CA ARG A 52 6.53 9.94 6.21
C ARG A 52 6.73 10.80 7.44
N SER A 53 5.81 10.66 8.41
CA SER A 53 5.92 11.35 9.68
C SER A 53 7.20 10.95 10.41
N GLU A 54 7.80 11.88 11.13
CA GLU A 54 8.95 11.62 12.02
C GLU A 54 8.60 10.62 13.14
N GLN A 55 7.30 10.42 13.39
CA GLN A 55 6.80 9.52 14.44
C GLN A 55 6.46 8.12 13.92
N LYS A 56 6.70 7.83 12.64
CA LYS A 56 6.48 6.49 12.09
C LYS A 56 7.48 5.49 12.66
N ASP A 57 7.02 4.24 12.83
CA ASP A 57 7.84 3.15 13.37
C ASP A 57 8.96 2.73 12.43
N SER A 58 8.73 2.89 11.11
CA SER A 58 9.72 2.54 10.09
C SER A 58 9.99 3.74 9.19
N HIS A 59 11.25 3.95 8.84
CA HIS A 59 11.70 5.00 7.93
C HIS A 59 11.11 6.38 8.23
N PRO A 60 11.21 6.87 9.49
CA PRO A 60 10.66 8.19 9.82
C PRO A 60 11.30 9.30 9.00
N GLY A 61 10.50 10.28 8.60
CA GLY A 61 10.96 11.43 7.83
C GLY A 61 11.35 11.16 6.38
N CYS A 62 11.32 9.89 5.94
CA CYS A 62 11.66 9.53 4.55
C CYS A 62 10.49 9.80 3.62
N TYR A 63 10.79 10.02 2.33
CA TYR A 63 9.75 10.13 1.31
C TYR A 63 9.28 8.75 0.88
N ASP A 64 8.00 8.67 0.57
CA ASP A 64 7.34 7.45 0.14
C ASP A 64 6.54 7.73 -1.14
N ILE A 65 6.02 6.68 -1.76
CA ILE A 65 5.15 6.81 -2.93
C ILE A 65 3.91 7.63 -2.59
N SER A 66 3.16 8.05 -3.61
CA SER A 66 2.00 8.94 -3.42
C SER A 66 1.01 8.40 -2.40
N SER A 67 0.66 7.13 -2.51
CA SER A 67 -0.20 6.45 -1.53
C SER A 67 0.16 4.97 -1.46
N ALA A 68 0.15 4.42 -0.26
CA ALA A 68 0.39 2.99 -0.04
C ALA A 68 -0.37 2.54 1.21
N GLY A 69 -0.92 1.35 1.17
CA GLY A 69 -1.62 0.82 2.33
C GLY A 69 -1.92 -0.66 2.24
N HIS A 70 -2.15 -1.27 3.40
CA HIS A 70 -2.65 -2.64 3.49
C HIS A 70 -4.10 -2.68 3.02
N ILE A 71 -4.48 -3.80 2.39
CA ILE A 71 -5.86 -3.99 1.96
C ILE A 71 -6.59 -4.77 3.04
N PRO A 72 -7.62 -4.19 3.67
CA PRO A 72 -8.40 -4.90 4.68
C PRO A 72 -9.06 -6.15 4.13
N ALA A 73 -9.31 -7.13 5.01
CA ALA A 73 -9.98 -8.36 4.65
C ALA A 73 -11.33 -8.08 3.98
N GLY A 74 -11.60 -8.77 2.89
CA GLY A 74 -12.86 -8.67 2.14
C GLY A 74 -12.98 -7.46 1.23
N VAL A 75 -11.97 -6.59 1.16
CA VAL A 75 -11.98 -5.40 0.30
C VAL A 75 -11.19 -5.70 -0.98
N ASP A 76 -11.69 -5.24 -2.12
CA ASP A 76 -10.99 -5.43 -3.39
C ASP A 76 -9.84 -4.42 -3.56
N TRP A 77 -8.96 -4.73 -4.51
CA TRP A 77 -7.73 -3.97 -4.74
C TRP A 77 -7.98 -2.50 -5.08
N VAL A 78 -8.86 -2.23 -6.01
CA VAL A 78 -9.10 -0.87 -6.51
C VAL A 78 -9.84 -0.02 -5.48
N SER A 79 -10.88 -0.59 -4.84
CA SER A 79 -11.63 0.12 -3.80
C SER A 79 -10.74 0.54 -2.64
N SER A 80 -9.81 -0.34 -2.23
CA SER A 80 -8.86 -0.02 -1.17
C SER A 80 -7.91 1.10 -1.59
N ALA A 81 -7.40 1.06 -2.82
CA ALA A 81 -6.51 2.09 -3.34
C ALA A 81 -7.20 3.45 -3.39
N LEU A 82 -8.44 3.49 -3.86
CA LEU A 82 -9.22 4.74 -3.93
C LEU A 82 -9.48 5.32 -2.54
N ARG A 83 -9.80 4.46 -1.58
CA ARG A 83 -10.04 4.90 -0.20
C ARG A 83 -8.77 5.48 0.43
N GLU A 84 -7.61 4.84 0.21
CA GLU A 84 -6.33 5.33 0.72
C GLU A 84 -5.99 6.70 0.13
N LEU A 85 -6.23 6.92 -1.16
CA LEU A 85 -6.03 8.22 -1.79
C LEU A 85 -6.88 9.31 -1.13
N GLU A 86 -8.13 9.01 -0.81
CA GLU A 86 -9.01 9.94 -0.14
C GLU A 86 -8.56 10.21 1.29
N GLU A 87 -8.26 9.16 2.05
CA GLU A 87 -7.88 9.28 3.46
C GLU A 87 -6.52 9.97 3.63
N GLU A 88 -5.53 9.63 2.83
CA GLU A 88 -4.17 10.16 2.97
C GLU A 88 -3.97 11.50 2.28
N LEU A 89 -4.56 11.70 1.11
CA LEU A 89 -4.29 12.85 0.27
C LEU A 89 -5.50 13.73 -0.01
N GLY A 90 -6.69 13.31 0.42
CA GLY A 90 -7.92 14.06 0.15
C GLY A 90 -8.32 14.07 -1.31
N LEU A 91 -7.84 13.11 -2.10
CA LEU A 91 -8.12 13.05 -3.53
C LEU A 91 -9.24 12.05 -3.83
N HIS A 92 -10.23 12.52 -4.57
CA HIS A 92 -11.35 11.71 -5.02
C HIS A 92 -11.13 11.31 -6.48
N MET A 93 -10.69 10.07 -6.70
CA MET A 93 -10.46 9.54 -8.04
C MET A 93 -11.44 8.42 -8.34
N GLN A 94 -11.66 8.18 -9.63
CA GLN A 94 -12.52 7.11 -10.11
C GLN A 94 -11.67 5.89 -10.48
N ALA A 95 -12.29 4.71 -10.45
CA ALA A 95 -11.58 3.47 -10.76
C ALA A 95 -10.93 3.51 -12.16
N GLU A 96 -11.60 4.15 -13.12
CA GLU A 96 -11.11 4.26 -14.49
C GLU A 96 -9.84 5.12 -14.61
N GLN A 97 -9.54 5.92 -13.60
CA GLN A 97 -8.36 6.76 -13.59
C GLN A 97 -7.12 6.05 -13.04
N LEU A 98 -7.29 4.87 -12.44
CA LEU A 98 -6.18 4.06 -11.94
C LEU A 98 -5.84 2.96 -12.95
N HIS A 99 -4.57 2.90 -13.32
CA HIS A 99 -4.07 1.94 -14.28
C HIS A 99 -3.09 0.99 -13.58
N LEU A 100 -3.26 -0.30 -13.79
CA LEU A 100 -2.36 -1.30 -13.21
C LEU A 100 -1.00 -1.25 -13.93
N ALA A 101 0.05 -0.95 -13.20
CA ALA A 101 1.41 -0.95 -13.72
C ALA A 101 2.09 -2.31 -13.56
N GLY A 102 1.79 -3.02 -12.49
CA GLY A 102 2.38 -4.32 -12.24
C GLY A 102 2.08 -4.86 -10.87
N VAL A 103 2.63 -6.04 -10.60
CA VAL A 103 2.51 -6.73 -9.32
C VAL A 103 3.92 -6.90 -8.75
N ARG A 104 4.09 -6.60 -7.48
CA ARG A 104 5.37 -6.71 -6.81
C ARG A 104 5.24 -7.64 -5.61
N ARG A 105 6.23 -8.52 -5.44
CA ARG A 105 6.35 -9.37 -4.26
C ARG A 105 7.50 -8.84 -3.41
N PHE A 106 7.24 -8.73 -2.12
CA PHE A 106 8.17 -8.14 -1.17
C PHE A 106 8.27 -9.02 0.07
N ASP A 107 9.50 -9.22 0.56
CA ASP A 107 9.76 -9.97 1.78
C ASP A 107 10.89 -9.26 2.54
N TRP A 108 10.57 -8.73 3.71
CA TRP A 108 11.53 -8.02 4.56
C TRP A 108 11.47 -8.55 5.98
N ARG A 109 12.63 -8.72 6.59
CA ARG A 109 12.77 -9.18 7.98
C ARG A 109 13.53 -8.15 8.79
N GLY A 110 13.11 -7.96 10.04
CA GLY A 110 13.76 -7.08 10.96
C GLY A 110 13.16 -7.18 12.34
N SER A 111 13.37 -6.17 13.15
CA SER A 111 12.73 -6.08 14.46
C SER A 111 12.33 -4.63 14.73
N PHE A 112 11.19 -4.47 15.40
CA PHE A 112 10.74 -3.18 15.91
C PHE A 112 10.45 -3.33 17.39
N TYR A 113 10.98 -2.42 18.20
CA TYR A 113 10.82 -2.45 19.66
C TYR A 113 11.24 -3.79 20.27
N GLY A 114 12.31 -4.40 19.73
CA GLY A 114 12.81 -5.68 20.22
C GLY A 114 11.95 -6.90 19.85
N ARG A 115 10.91 -6.72 19.03
CA ARG A 115 10.03 -7.79 18.60
C ARG A 115 10.34 -8.18 17.16
N PRO A 116 10.29 -9.50 16.83
CA PRO A 116 10.48 -9.92 15.45
C PRO A 116 9.38 -9.36 14.55
N PHE A 117 9.79 -8.97 13.34
CA PHE A 117 8.88 -8.42 12.35
C PHE A 117 9.27 -8.95 10.98
N ARG A 118 8.32 -9.52 10.28
CA ARG A 118 8.51 -9.95 8.89
C ARG A 118 7.36 -9.44 8.04
N ASP A 119 7.70 -8.75 6.98
CA ASP A 119 6.73 -8.16 6.07
C ASP A 119 6.80 -8.87 4.72
N ARG A 120 5.77 -9.67 4.42
CA ARG A 120 5.62 -10.38 3.15
C ARG A 120 4.37 -9.87 2.46
N GLN A 121 4.59 -9.20 1.33
CA GLN A 121 3.49 -8.54 0.62
C GLN A 121 3.39 -9.00 -0.82
N VAL A 122 2.15 -9.10 -1.30
CA VAL A 122 1.85 -9.03 -2.73
C VAL A 122 1.22 -7.68 -2.95
N SER A 123 1.88 -6.83 -3.72
CA SER A 123 1.44 -5.47 -3.96
C SER A 123 0.99 -5.32 -5.40
N ARG A 124 -0.17 -4.71 -5.63
CA ARG A 124 -0.53 -4.19 -6.94
C ARG A 124 -0.12 -2.74 -7.00
N VAL A 125 0.61 -2.40 -8.04
CA VAL A 125 1.12 -1.05 -8.25
C VAL A 125 0.28 -0.38 -9.34
N TYR A 126 -0.37 0.72 -8.97
CA TYR A 126 -1.21 1.50 -9.88
C TYR A 126 -0.56 2.85 -10.15
N TYR A 127 -0.92 3.46 -11.26
CA TYR A 127 -0.58 4.84 -11.53
C TYR A 127 -1.81 5.59 -12.04
N GLY A 128 -1.81 6.89 -11.84
CA GLY A 128 -2.85 7.77 -12.33
C GLY A 128 -2.32 9.16 -12.60
N VAL A 129 -3.03 9.91 -13.42
CA VAL A 129 -2.74 11.31 -13.68
C VAL A 129 -3.72 12.15 -12.89
N TRP A 130 -3.19 13.08 -12.12
CA TRP A 130 -3.94 13.95 -11.24
C TRP A 130 -3.79 15.38 -11.72
N GLU A 131 -4.91 16.13 -11.70
CA GLU A 131 -4.95 17.53 -12.08
C GLU A 131 -4.99 18.39 -10.81
N GLY A 132 -3.85 18.95 -10.45
CA GLY A 132 -3.82 19.70 -9.22
C GLY A 132 -2.80 20.80 -9.16
#